data_5577fda8eaef5ea853550b9594e41796
#
_entry.id   5577fda8eaef5ea853550b9594e41796
#
_cell.length_a   1.000
_cell.length_b   1.000
_cell.length_c   1.000
_cell.angle_alpha   90.00
_cell.angle_beta   90.00
_cell.angle_gamma   90.00
#
_symmetry.space_group_name_H-M   'P 1'
#
loop_
_entity.id
_entity.type
_entity.pdbx_description
1 polymer ?
#
loop_
_entity_poly.entity_id
_entity_poly.type
_entity_poly.pdbx_seq_one_letter_code
_entity_poly.pdbx_strand_id
1 'polypeptide(L)'
;MCTITLYDKSDNTEFDLAFDRIDEIERLMSSHLDDSELARVNQASGTHPVVVSGETFAVIKLALEIAELSGGAFDPTIGPLVKLWDISGANNVPGDGEIQSLLPLVDYKLVVLDEGASSVYLPIQGMALDLGGIAKGWAADEAGRVLSGHKGIVNLGGNVLVLDSKPDESPWRIGIQDPDTSRGSYIGIVDLIDRTLVTSGPYERFFEHEGTIYHHILDTKTGYPVASPLTSVSIITDRSVIADGLSTAVYALGLEKGLELIDRLDGVEAIFLTKDRSVYASEGILDGSIAFKITHPEYTIVSR
;
A
#
# COMPACT_ATOMS: atom_id res chain seq x y z
N MET A 1 4.04 -12.07 -6.54
CA MET A 1 4.96 -13.13 -6.04
C MET A 1 5.37 -12.74 -4.63
N CYS A 2 5.17 -13.62 -3.65
CA CYS A 2 5.59 -13.44 -2.26
C CYS A 2 6.87 -14.24 -2.02
N THR A 3 7.85 -13.66 -1.36
CA THR A 3 9.12 -14.32 -1.02
C THR A 3 9.55 -13.97 0.38
N ILE A 4 10.08 -14.96 1.09
CA ILE A 4 10.74 -14.81 2.39
C ILE A 4 12.14 -15.41 2.26
N THR A 5 13.15 -14.66 2.67
CA THR A 5 14.54 -15.10 2.65
C THR A 5 15.16 -14.86 4.02
N LEU A 6 15.62 -15.92 4.67
CA LEU A 6 16.35 -15.84 5.94
C LEU A 6 17.82 -16.20 5.70
N TYR A 7 18.72 -15.48 6.32
CA TYR A 7 20.17 -15.61 6.13
C TYR A 7 20.89 -16.28 7.30
N ASP A 8 20.16 -16.54 8.36
CA ASP A 8 20.66 -17.15 9.61
C ASP A 8 19.94 -18.46 9.95
N LYS A 9 19.13 -18.99 9.04
CA LYS A 9 18.22 -20.12 9.31
C LYS A 9 18.34 -21.24 8.30
N SER A 10 18.04 -22.46 8.78
CA SER A 10 18.19 -23.68 7.99
C SER A 10 17.00 -24.65 7.99
N ASP A 11 15.94 -24.43 8.80
CA ASP A 11 14.75 -25.27 8.72
C ASP A 11 13.54 -24.53 8.13
N ASN A 12 12.53 -25.27 7.67
CA ASN A 12 11.39 -24.72 6.95
C ASN A 12 10.22 -24.33 7.86
N THR A 13 10.26 -24.64 9.15
CA THR A 13 9.10 -24.46 10.04
C THR A 13 8.66 -23.01 10.15
N GLU A 14 9.61 -22.08 10.27
CA GLU A 14 9.29 -20.65 10.37
C GLU A 14 8.78 -20.09 9.05
N PHE A 15 9.25 -20.59 7.91
CA PHE A 15 8.70 -20.20 6.60
C PHE A 15 7.24 -20.64 6.48
N ASP A 16 6.94 -21.90 6.85
CA ASP A 16 5.57 -22.42 6.80
C ASP A 16 4.64 -21.61 7.71
N LEU A 17 5.07 -21.32 8.95
CA LEU A 17 4.30 -20.49 9.89
C LEU A 17 4.07 -19.06 9.36
N ALA A 18 5.08 -18.44 8.73
CA ALA A 18 4.95 -17.11 8.17
C ALA A 18 4.01 -17.08 6.96
N PHE A 19 4.07 -18.07 6.08
CA PHE A 19 3.14 -18.19 4.94
C PHE A 19 1.73 -18.54 5.40
N ASP A 20 1.56 -19.44 6.36
CA ASP A 20 0.24 -19.75 6.95
C ASP A 20 -0.40 -18.48 7.55
N ARG A 21 0.42 -17.63 8.18
CA ARG A 21 -0.05 -16.35 8.73
C ARG A 21 -0.50 -15.38 7.65
N ILE A 22 0.25 -15.27 6.54
CA ILE A 22 -0.14 -14.45 5.38
C ILE A 22 -1.47 -14.95 4.79
N ASP A 23 -1.61 -16.28 4.63
CA ASP A 23 -2.83 -16.89 4.10
C ASP A 23 -4.03 -16.69 5.03
N GLU A 24 -3.81 -16.67 6.35
CA GLU A 24 -4.88 -16.34 7.32
C GLU A 24 -5.36 -14.90 7.15
N ILE A 25 -4.45 -13.94 6.99
CA ILE A 25 -4.79 -12.54 6.76
C ILE A 25 -5.55 -12.37 5.44
N GLU A 26 -5.14 -13.06 4.38
CA GLU A 26 -5.87 -13.06 3.12
C GLU A 26 -7.30 -13.55 3.29
N ARG A 27 -7.51 -14.67 4.03
CA ARG A 27 -8.87 -15.19 4.32
C ARG A 27 -9.73 -14.21 5.12
N LEU A 28 -9.14 -13.39 5.98
CA LEU A 28 -9.88 -12.39 6.75
C LEU A 28 -10.23 -11.15 5.92
N MET A 29 -9.29 -10.64 5.11
CA MET A 29 -9.32 -9.28 4.55
C MET A 29 -9.43 -9.20 3.03
N SER A 30 -9.48 -10.33 2.33
CA SER A 30 -9.64 -10.34 0.88
C SER A 30 -11.02 -9.84 0.45
N SER A 31 -11.04 -8.88 -0.50
CA SER A 31 -12.27 -8.46 -1.17
C SER A 31 -12.72 -9.44 -2.27
N HIS A 32 -11.90 -10.45 -2.58
CA HIS A 32 -12.15 -11.45 -3.63
C HIS A 32 -12.70 -12.79 -3.10
N LEU A 33 -12.56 -13.06 -1.79
CA LEU A 33 -13.11 -14.25 -1.14
C LEU A 33 -14.48 -13.93 -0.55
N ASP A 34 -15.52 -14.63 -1.03
CA ASP A 34 -16.91 -14.35 -0.65
C ASP A 34 -17.23 -14.58 0.84
N ASP A 35 -16.42 -15.38 1.53
CA ASP A 35 -16.57 -15.76 2.93
C ASP A 35 -15.60 -15.03 3.89
N SER A 36 -14.79 -14.10 3.38
CA SER A 36 -13.92 -13.28 4.21
C SER A 36 -14.72 -12.38 5.18
N GLU A 37 -14.08 -11.92 6.25
CA GLU A 37 -14.70 -10.94 7.16
C GLU A 37 -15.05 -9.64 6.42
N LEU A 38 -14.14 -9.18 5.55
CA LEU A 38 -14.34 -7.99 4.73
C LEU A 38 -15.54 -8.15 3.80
N ALA A 39 -15.67 -9.31 3.14
CA ALA A 39 -16.81 -9.60 2.26
C ALA A 39 -18.13 -9.58 3.04
N ARG A 40 -18.18 -10.13 4.27
CA ARG A 40 -19.37 -10.08 5.13
C ARG A 40 -19.76 -8.64 5.50
N VAL A 41 -18.78 -7.78 5.83
CA VAL A 41 -19.00 -6.35 6.07
C VAL A 41 -19.60 -5.69 4.83
N ASN A 42 -19.04 -5.93 3.65
CA ASN A 42 -19.50 -5.36 2.38
C ASN A 42 -20.91 -5.84 2.01
N GLN A 43 -21.20 -7.13 2.20
CA GLN A 43 -22.53 -7.70 1.92
C GLN A 43 -23.63 -7.16 2.86
N ALA A 44 -23.27 -6.78 4.08
CA ALA A 44 -24.19 -6.22 5.08
C ALA A 44 -24.43 -4.72 4.92
N SER A 45 -23.79 -4.05 3.96
CA SER A 45 -23.91 -2.60 3.75
C SER A 45 -25.38 -2.17 3.62
N GLY A 46 -25.73 -1.08 4.31
CA GLY A 46 -27.09 -0.54 4.40
C GLY A 46 -28.07 -1.34 5.27
N THR A 47 -27.62 -2.44 5.91
CA THR A 47 -28.54 -3.32 6.66
C THR A 47 -28.23 -3.39 8.16
N HIS A 48 -27.03 -3.83 8.54
CA HIS A 48 -26.65 -4.00 9.96
C HIS A 48 -25.13 -3.99 10.16
N PRO A 49 -24.65 -3.69 11.39
CA PRO A 49 -23.25 -3.85 11.75
C PRO A 49 -22.83 -5.32 11.73
N VAL A 50 -21.56 -5.56 11.36
CA VAL A 50 -20.94 -6.90 11.36
C VAL A 50 -19.81 -6.93 12.37
N VAL A 51 -19.84 -7.91 13.27
CA VAL A 51 -18.74 -8.21 14.18
C VAL A 51 -17.64 -8.89 13.40
N VAL A 52 -16.42 -8.39 13.55
CA VAL A 52 -15.20 -8.90 12.91
C VAL A 52 -14.17 -9.26 13.98
N SER A 53 -13.10 -9.95 13.58
CA SER A 53 -11.96 -10.20 14.45
C SER A 53 -11.33 -8.87 14.90
N GLY A 54 -10.65 -8.86 16.04
CA GLY A 54 -9.91 -7.69 16.51
C GLY A 54 -8.84 -7.23 15.51
N GLU A 55 -8.33 -8.16 14.72
CA GLU A 55 -7.34 -7.89 13.68
C GLU A 55 -7.94 -7.15 12.48
N THR A 56 -9.01 -7.68 11.89
CA THR A 56 -9.73 -6.99 10.80
C THR A 56 -10.21 -5.61 11.25
N PHE A 57 -10.71 -5.52 12.49
CA PHE A 57 -11.11 -4.23 13.08
C PHE A 57 -9.95 -3.24 13.17
N ALA A 58 -8.76 -3.68 13.62
CA ALA A 58 -7.58 -2.84 13.75
C ALA A 58 -7.10 -2.31 12.39
N VAL A 59 -7.10 -3.16 11.35
CA VAL A 59 -6.69 -2.76 10.00
C VAL A 59 -7.69 -1.77 9.39
N ILE A 60 -9.01 -2.00 9.56
CA ILE A 60 -10.02 -1.05 9.09
C ILE A 60 -9.88 0.29 9.81
N LYS A 61 -9.70 0.29 11.14
CA LYS A 61 -9.49 1.51 11.92
C LYS A 61 -8.26 2.28 11.40
N LEU A 62 -7.14 1.59 11.20
CA LEU A 62 -5.92 2.20 10.69
C LEU A 62 -6.09 2.74 9.26
N ALA A 63 -6.85 2.04 8.41
CA ALA A 63 -7.18 2.52 7.06
C ALA A 63 -7.99 3.83 7.11
N LEU A 64 -8.93 3.96 8.07
CA LEU A 64 -9.69 5.20 8.28
C LEU A 64 -8.80 6.33 8.83
N GLU A 65 -7.84 6.03 9.71
CA GLU A 65 -6.86 7.00 10.20
C GLU A 65 -6.00 7.56 9.05
N ILE A 66 -5.53 6.69 8.12
CA ILE A 66 -4.79 7.11 6.91
C ILE A 66 -5.70 7.91 5.97
N ALA A 67 -6.97 7.54 5.85
CA ALA A 67 -7.94 8.30 5.08
C ALA A 67 -8.11 9.73 5.63
N GLU A 68 -8.18 9.88 6.95
CA GLU A 68 -8.26 11.19 7.60
C GLU A 68 -6.97 12.00 7.40
N LEU A 69 -5.78 11.39 7.62
CA LEU A 69 -4.48 12.02 7.42
C LEU A 69 -4.30 12.53 5.99
N SER A 70 -4.77 11.79 5.00
CA SER A 70 -4.67 12.14 3.58
C SER A 70 -5.80 13.03 3.07
N GLY A 71 -6.78 13.39 3.94
CA GLY A 71 -7.97 14.13 3.54
C GLY A 71 -8.82 13.40 2.51
N GLY A 72 -8.84 12.07 2.57
CA GLY A 72 -9.60 11.18 1.71
C GLY A 72 -8.91 10.87 0.37
N ALA A 73 -7.63 11.22 0.17
CA ALA A 73 -6.89 10.80 -1.02
C ALA A 73 -6.65 9.28 -1.04
N PHE A 74 -6.44 8.68 0.11
CA PHE A 74 -6.67 7.27 0.38
C PHE A 74 -8.03 7.13 1.06
N ASP A 75 -8.89 6.25 0.57
CA ASP A 75 -10.20 5.99 1.16
C ASP A 75 -10.52 4.49 1.06
N PRO A 76 -10.61 3.76 2.18
CA PRO A 76 -10.89 2.33 2.14
C PRO A 76 -12.31 2.01 1.63
N THR A 77 -13.23 2.99 1.54
CA THR A 77 -14.57 2.78 0.96
C THR A 77 -14.60 2.81 -0.57
N ILE A 78 -13.43 2.86 -1.21
CA ILE A 78 -13.25 2.87 -2.67
C ILE A 78 -13.73 1.58 -3.36
N GLY A 79 -14.07 0.54 -2.61
CA GLY A 79 -14.43 -0.79 -3.10
C GLY A 79 -15.42 -0.83 -4.26
N PRO A 80 -16.52 -0.05 -4.28
CA PRO A 80 -17.45 -0.01 -5.42
C PRO A 80 -16.78 0.39 -6.74
N LEU A 81 -15.88 1.37 -6.70
CA LEU A 81 -15.13 1.82 -7.88
C LEU A 81 -14.05 0.81 -8.29
N VAL A 82 -13.33 0.21 -7.33
CA VAL A 82 -12.37 -0.87 -7.62
C VAL A 82 -13.04 -2.03 -8.34
N LYS A 83 -14.22 -2.43 -7.87
CA LYS A 83 -15.03 -3.47 -8.50
C LYS A 83 -15.53 -3.08 -9.91
N LEU A 84 -15.94 -1.81 -10.10
CA LEU A 84 -16.41 -1.32 -11.40
C LEU A 84 -15.28 -1.30 -12.44
N TRP A 85 -14.10 -0.80 -12.05
CA TRP A 85 -12.94 -0.71 -12.93
C TRP A 85 -12.33 -2.07 -13.27
N ASP A 86 -12.32 -3.00 -12.33
CA ASP A 86 -11.75 -4.35 -12.47
C ASP A 86 -10.44 -4.37 -13.30
N ILE A 87 -9.51 -3.51 -12.92
CA ILE A 87 -8.27 -3.22 -13.67
C ILE A 87 -7.49 -4.49 -14.06
N SER A 88 -7.61 -5.55 -13.26
CA SER A 88 -6.88 -6.80 -13.50
C SER A 88 -7.65 -7.80 -14.36
N GLY A 89 -8.95 -7.62 -14.56
CA GLY A 89 -9.83 -8.63 -15.19
C GLY A 89 -10.53 -8.15 -16.46
N ALA A 90 -11.29 -7.05 -16.38
CA ALA A 90 -12.20 -6.67 -17.45
C ALA A 90 -11.55 -5.94 -18.63
N ASN A 91 -10.45 -5.18 -18.39
CA ASN A 91 -9.77 -4.34 -19.41
C ASN A 91 -10.75 -3.41 -20.17
N ASN A 92 -11.78 -2.92 -19.50
CA ASN A 92 -12.81 -2.08 -20.06
C ASN A 92 -12.91 -0.77 -19.27
N VAL A 93 -13.08 0.34 -19.99
CA VAL A 93 -13.28 1.66 -19.38
C VAL A 93 -14.76 1.80 -19.01
N PRO A 94 -15.10 1.97 -17.72
CA PRO A 94 -16.47 2.20 -17.30
C PRO A 94 -17.05 3.50 -17.88
N GLY A 95 -18.37 3.53 -18.09
CA GLY A 95 -19.05 4.74 -18.50
C GLY A 95 -19.09 5.80 -17.40
N ASP A 96 -19.01 7.08 -17.78
CA ASP A 96 -19.06 8.22 -16.86
C ASP A 96 -20.25 8.14 -15.88
N GLY A 97 -21.43 7.75 -16.40
CA GLY A 97 -22.65 7.63 -15.60
C GLY A 97 -22.55 6.53 -14.53
N GLU A 98 -21.86 5.42 -14.81
CA GLU A 98 -21.61 4.36 -13.85
C GLU A 98 -20.68 4.84 -12.75
N ILE A 99 -19.56 5.49 -13.10
CA ILE A 99 -18.61 6.06 -12.15
C ILE A 99 -19.33 7.07 -11.24
N GLN A 100 -20.05 8.03 -11.82
CA GLN A 100 -20.76 9.08 -11.09
C GLN A 100 -21.81 8.51 -10.12
N SER A 101 -22.46 7.40 -10.47
CA SER A 101 -23.45 6.74 -9.61
C SER A 101 -22.84 6.11 -8.35
N LEU A 102 -21.55 5.72 -8.39
CA LEU A 102 -20.85 5.08 -7.29
C LEU A 102 -20.08 6.05 -6.40
N LEU A 103 -19.70 7.24 -6.89
CA LEU A 103 -18.96 8.24 -6.11
C LEU A 103 -19.60 8.57 -4.74
N PRO A 104 -20.94 8.69 -4.59
CA PRO A 104 -21.55 8.94 -3.28
C PRO A 104 -21.36 7.81 -2.26
N LEU A 105 -20.88 6.64 -2.67
CA LEU A 105 -20.59 5.51 -1.80
C LEU A 105 -19.14 5.53 -1.27
N VAL A 106 -18.32 6.46 -1.75
CA VAL A 106 -16.91 6.62 -1.37
C VAL A 106 -16.80 7.81 -0.43
N ASP A 107 -16.91 7.53 0.86
CA ASP A 107 -16.69 8.50 1.94
C ASP A 107 -16.37 7.74 3.24
N TYR A 108 -15.10 7.70 3.61
CA TYR A 108 -14.62 7.03 4.82
C TYR A 108 -15.29 7.55 6.11
N LYS A 109 -15.78 8.80 6.12
CA LYS A 109 -16.44 9.41 7.28
C LYS A 109 -17.80 8.78 7.62
N LEU A 110 -18.36 8.05 6.66
CA LEU A 110 -19.63 7.34 6.86
C LEU A 110 -19.46 6.01 7.57
N VAL A 111 -18.23 5.45 7.59
CA VAL A 111 -17.98 4.17 8.26
C VAL A 111 -18.15 4.31 9.77
N VAL A 112 -18.96 3.44 10.35
CA VAL A 112 -19.20 3.43 11.80
C VAL A 112 -18.46 2.26 12.42
N LEU A 113 -17.58 2.56 13.37
CA LEU A 113 -16.85 1.58 14.18
C LEU A 113 -17.40 1.56 15.60
N ASP A 114 -17.67 0.37 16.14
CA ASP A 114 -17.94 0.14 17.55
C ASP A 114 -16.79 -0.68 18.15
N GLU A 115 -15.92 -0.01 18.91
CA GLU A 115 -14.75 -0.65 19.54
C GLU A 115 -15.18 -1.69 20.61
N GLY A 116 -16.28 -1.43 21.33
CA GLY A 116 -16.76 -2.33 22.37
C GLY A 116 -17.27 -3.66 21.83
N ALA A 117 -17.85 -3.64 20.64
CA ALA A 117 -18.37 -4.83 19.96
C ALA A 117 -17.42 -5.36 18.89
N SER A 118 -16.31 -4.69 18.59
CA SER A 118 -15.46 -4.96 17.41
C SER A 118 -16.30 -5.08 16.14
N SER A 119 -17.25 -4.15 15.93
CA SER A 119 -18.13 -4.19 14.78
C SER A 119 -17.96 -3.02 13.83
N VAL A 120 -18.22 -3.29 12.55
CA VAL A 120 -18.11 -2.35 11.42
C VAL A 120 -19.46 -2.24 10.75
N TYR A 121 -19.90 -1.01 10.47
CA TYR A 121 -21.14 -0.75 9.75
C TYR A 121 -20.95 0.25 8.63
N LEU A 122 -21.41 -0.13 7.44
CA LEU A 122 -21.50 0.70 6.25
C LEU A 122 -22.96 1.12 6.07
N PRO A 123 -23.32 2.39 6.34
CA PRO A 123 -24.73 2.77 6.48
C PRO A 123 -25.50 2.88 5.17
N ILE A 124 -24.82 2.97 4.02
CA ILE A 124 -25.47 3.11 2.72
C ILE A 124 -25.33 1.79 1.95
N GLN A 125 -26.45 1.29 1.43
CA GLN A 125 -26.46 0.08 0.60
C GLN A 125 -25.56 0.27 -0.63
N GLY A 126 -24.68 -0.68 -0.88
CA GLY A 126 -23.72 -0.65 -1.98
C GLY A 126 -22.35 -0.05 -1.61
N MET A 127 -22.19 0.54 -0.42
CA MET A 127 -20.85 0.83 0.11
C MET A 127 -20.04 -0.46 0.22
N ALA A 128 -18.75 -0.38 -0.02
CA ALA A 128 -17.86 -1.51 0.16
C ALA A 128 -16.45 -1.03 0.54
N LEU A 129 -15.84 -1.72 1.50
CA LEU A 129 -14.43 -1.54 1.83
C LEU A 129 -13.55 -2.33 0.87
N ASP A 130 -12.41 -1.77 0.51
CA ASP A 130 -11.27 -2.43 -0.11
C ASP A 130 -10.02 -2.12 0.72
N LEU A 131 -9.34 -3.17 1.19
CA LEU A 131 -8.12 -3.07 2.00
C LEU A 131 -6.85 -3.37 1.18
N GLY A 132 -6.94 -3.47 -0.14
CA GLY A 132 -5.82 -3.81 -1.02
C GLY A 132 -4.63 -2.86 -0.95
N GLY A 133 -4.84 -1.62 -0.51
CA GLY A 133 -3.78 -0.62 -0.32
C GLY A 133 -3.19 -0.59 1.10
N ILE A 134 -3.53 -1.55 1.99
CA ILE A 134 -3.02 -1.59 3.37
C ILE A 134 -2.80 -3.01 3.90
N ALA A 135 -3.56 -4.00 3.42
CA ALA A 135 -3.55 -5.36 3.96
C ALA A 135 -2.24 -6.10 3.69
N LYS A 136 -1.53 -5.79 2.57
CA LYS A 136 -0.21 -6.37 2.30
C LYS A 136 0.83 -5.91 3.33
N GLY A 137 0.77 -4.64 3.71
CA GLY A 137 1.62 -4.09 4.77
C GLY A 137 1.36 -4.77 6.11
N TRP A 138 0.09 -4.98 6.46
CA TRP A 138 -0.26 -5.74 7.67
C TRP A 138 0.28 -7.16 7.61
N ALA A 139 0.11 -7.86 6.49
CA ALA A 139 0.62 -9.21 6.32
C ALA A 139 2.14 -9.29 6.40
N ALA A 140 2.87 -8.28 5.90
CA ALA A 140 4.32 -8.19 6.03
C ALA A 140 4.75 -8.00 7.50
N ASP A 141 4.08 -7.11 8.25
CA ASP A 141 4.35 -6.89 9.68
C ASP A 141 4.08 -8.16 10.49
N GLU A 142 2.99 -8.87 10.22
CA GLU A 142 2.65 -10.12 10.92
C GLU A 142 3.63 -11.26 10.58
N ALA A 143 4.02 -11.40 9.31
CA ALA A 143 5.07 -12.34 8.92
C ALA A 143 6.41 -12.02 9.59
N GLY A 144 6.77 -10.71 9.65
CA GLY A 144 7.95 -10.25 10.38
C GLY A 144 7.90 -10.58 11.88
N ARG A 145 6.71 -10.52 12.49
CA ARG A 145 6.50 -10.87 13.90
C ARG A 145 6.70 -12.37 14.15
N VAL A 146 6.21 -13.23 13.24
CA VAL A 146 6.48 -14.70 13.27
C VAL A 146 7.97 -14.97 13.13
N LEU A 147 8.68 -14.21 12.30
CA LEU A 147 10.11 -14.34 12.03
C LEU A 147 11.00 -13.52 12.98
N SER A 148 10.45 -13.04 14.09
CA SER A 148 11.20 -12.22 15.06
C SER A 148 12.46 -12.92 15.56
N GLY A 149 13.57 -12.19 15.57
CA GLY A 149 14.89 -12.70 15.95
C GLY A 149 15.70 -13.32 14.81
N HIS A 150 15.13 -13.34 13.59
CA HIS A 150 15.85 -13.75 12.38
C HIS A 150 16.35 -12.54 11.57
N LYS A 151 17.40 -12.79 10.77
CA LYS A 151 17.95 -11.81 9.81
C LYS A 151 17.48 -12.18 8.41
N GLY A 152 16.69 -11.29 7.79
CA GLY A 152 16.09 -11.66 6.52
C GLY A 152 15.30 -10.57 5.82
N ILE A 153 14.57 -10.98 4.80
CA ILE A 153 13.72 -10.10 3.98
C ILE A 153 12.38 -10.80 3.74
N VAL A 154 11.29 -10.10 4.03
CA VAL A 154 9.93 -10.44 3.60
C VAL A 154 9.55 -9.51 2.46
N ASN A 155 9.17 -10.06 1.30
CA ASN A 155 8.75 -9.27 0.14
C ASN A 155 7.39 -9.78 -0.36
N LEU A 156 6.37 -8.98 -0.17
CA LEU A 156 5.00 -9.25 -0.58
C LEU A 156 4.61 -8.37 -1.79
N GLY A 157 5.21 -8.69 -2.96
CA GLY A 157 4.85 -8.00 -4.20
C GLY A 157 5.26 -6.54 -4.27
N GLY A 158 6.43 -6.18 -3.72
CA GLY A 158 6.94 -4.81 -3.69
C GLY A 158 6.79 -4.12 -2.33
N ASN A 159 6.09 -4.75 -1.39
CA ASN A 159 6.12 -4.42 0.03
C ASN A 159 7.30 -5.18 0.65
N VAL A 160 8.42 -4.49 0.93
CA VAL A 160 9.67 -5.09 1.36
C VAL A 160 9.94 -4.72 2.82
N LEU A 161 9.86 -5.70 3.71
CA LEU A 161 10.26 -5.59 5.11
C LEU A 161 11.61 -6.26 5.30
N VAL A 162 12.60 -5.56 5.84
CA VAL A 162 13.87 -6.13 6.25
C VAL A 162 13.88 -6.37 7.76
N LEU A 163 14.33 -7.56 8.13
CA LEU A 163 14.41 -8.03 9.52
C LEU A 163 15.85 -7.87 9.99
N ASP A 164 16.04 -7.04 11.02
CA ASP A 164 17.35 -6.74 11.61
C ASP A 164 18.38 -6.24 10.55
N SER A 165 19.67 -6.33 10.86
CA SER A 165 20.78 -6.13 9.94
C SER A 165 21.15 -7.44 9.22
N LYS A 166 22.05 -7.35 8.23
CA LYS A 166 22.67 -8.56 7.66
C LYS A 166 23.50 -9.31 8.72
N PRO A 167 23.88 -10.59 8.46
CA PRO A 167 24.75 -11.34 9.36
C PRO A 167 26.09 -10.70 9.69
N ASP A 168 26.61 -9.82 8.81
CA ASP A 168 27.84 -9.05 8.99
C ASP A 168 27.60 -7.66 9.63
N GLU A 169 26.40 -7.45 10.18
CA GLU A 169 25.93 -6.20 10.80
C GLU A 169 25.81 -5.01 9.84
N SER A 170 26.00 -5.21 8.54
CA SER A 170 25.77 -4.16 7.54
C SER A 170 24.27 -4.03 7.19
N PRO A 171 23.83 -2.87 6.67
CA PRO A 171 22.44 -2.69 6.23
C PRO A 171 22.09 -3.54 5.00
N TRP A 172 20.80 -3.85 4.88
CA TRP A 172 20.23 -4.41 3.66
C TRP A 172 20.20 -3.34 2.56
N ARG A 173 20.55 -3.74 1.34
CA ARG A 173 20.56 -2.85 0.19
C ARG A 173 19.33 -3.13 -0.67
N ILE A 174 18.32 -2.28 -0.57
CA ILE A 174 17.04 -2.43 -1.26
C ILE A 174 17.01 -1.52 -2.49
N GLY A 175 16.78 -2.11 -3.66
CA GLY A 175 16.68 -1.38 -4.92
C GLY A 175 15.29 -0.76 -5.09
N ILE A 176 15.22 0.52 -5.46
CA ILE A 176 14.00 1.16 -5.94
C ILE A 176 13.88 0.84 -7.43
N GLN A 177 12.79 0.17 -7.81
CA GLN A 177 12.57 -0.28 -9.18
C GLN A 177 12.51 0.90 -10.16
N ASP A 178 13.09 0.71 -11.32
CA ASP A 178 12.90 1.60 -12.46
C ASP A 178 11.50 1.38 -13.06
N PRO A 179 10.62 2.42 -13.04
CA PRO A 179 9.27 2.31 -13.55
C PRO A 179 9.19 2.09 -15.07
N ASP A 180 10.24 2.46 -15.81
CA ASP A 180 10.29 2.40 -17.27
C ASP A 180 10.79 1.05 -17.81
N THR A 181 11.23 0.16 -16.92
CA THR A 181 11.86 -1.12 -17.33
C THR A 181 11.22 -2.33 -16.63
N SER A 182 11.59 -3.52 -17.11
CA SER A 182 11.18 -4.77 -16.47
C SER A 182 11.78 -4.92 -15.06
N ARG A 183 11.16 -5.75 -14.23
CA ARG A 183 11.67 -6.06 -12.87
C ARG A 183 13.15 -6.49 -12.90
N GLY A 184 13.91 -5.93 -11.95
CA GLY A 184 15.33 -6.19 -11.79
C GLY A 184 16.25 -5.03 -12.16
N SER A 185 15.71 -3.95 -12.75
CA SER A 185 16.42 -2.68 -12.95
C SER A 185 16.06 -1.70 -11.84
N TYR A 186 17.05 -0.94 -11.37
CA TYR A 186 16.88 -0.05 -10.22
C TYR A 186 17.39 1.36 -10.56
N ILE A 187 16.63 2.37 -10.12
CA ILE A 187 17.05 3.77 -10.23
C ILE A 187 18.03 4.15 -9.12
N GLY A 188 17.94 3.48 -7.98
CA GLY A 188 18.75 3.75 -6.79
C GLY A 188 18.65 2.65 -5.76
N ILE A 189 19.46 2.78 -4.73
CA ILE A 189 19.57 1.82 -3.63
C ILE A 189 19.41 2.56 -2.31
N VAL A 190 18.56 2.01 -1.44
CA VAL A 190 18.38 2.45 -0.04
C VAL A 190 19.01 1.43 0.89
N ASP A 191 19.73 1.88 1.88
CA ASP A 191 20.30 1.06 2.94
C ASP A 191 19.36 1.03 4.15
N LEU A 192 18.87 -0.17 4.53
CA LEU A 192 17.86 -0.34 5.58
C LEU A 192 18.29 -1.36 6.63
N ILE A 193 17.93 -1.11 7.89
CA ILE A 193 18.03 -2.04 9.03
C ILE A 193 16.69 -1.96 9.77
N ASP A 194 16.05 -3.11 9.96
CA ASP A 194 14.78 -3.26 10.70
C ASP A 194 13.71 -2.23 10.29
N ARG A 195 13.49 -2.11 8.98
CA ARG A 195 12.57 -1.16 8.37
C ARG A 195 11.87 -1.77 7.16
N THR A 196 10.83 -1.10 6.74
CA THR A 196 10.11 -1.43 5.52
C THR A 196 10.32 -0.38 4.43
N LEU A 197 10.26 -0.82 3.17
CA LEU A 197 10.14 0.03 1.99
C LEU A 197 8.96 -0.48 1.16
N VAL A 198 7.97 0.37 0.97
CA VAL A 198 6.79 0.05 0.16
C VAL A 198 6.66 1.05 -0.97
N THR A 199 6.51 0.54 -2.18
CA THR A 199 6.39 1.38 -3.38
C THR A 199 5.01 1.23 -3.99
N SER A 200 4.37 2.36 -4.29
CA SER A 200 3.16 2.46 -5.12
C SER A 200 3.47 3.16 -6.44
N GLY A 201 2.95 2.61 -7.53
CA GLY A 201 3.10 3.19 -8.86
C GLY A 201 2.08 2.64 -9.85
N PRO A 202 1.80 3.38 -10.96
CA PRO A 202 0.79 3.01 -11.94
C PRO A 202 1.16 1.74 -12.74
N TYR A 203 2.44 1.38 -12.78
CA TYR A 203 2.97 0.24 -13.52
C TYR A 203 2.73 -1.13 -12.83
N GLU A 204 2.28 -1.13 -11.58
CA GLU A 204 2.03 -2.38 -10.83
C GLU A 204 0.82 -3.16 -11.38
N ARG A 205 -0.28 -2.46 -11.65
CA ARG A 205 -1.51 -3.01 -12.25
C ARG A 205 -2.16 -1.95 -13.12
N PHE A 206 -2.27 -2.23 -14.40
CA PHE A 206 -2.91 -1.34 -15.39
C PHE A 206 -3.37 -2.14 -16.61
N PHE A 207 -4.22 -1.52 -17.40
CA PHE A 207 -4.49 -1.92 -18.77
C PHE A 207 -4.40 -0.72 -19.72
N GLU A 208 -4.22 -0.98 -21.01
CA GLU A 208 -4.23 0.05 -22.05
C GLU A 208 -5.50 -0.07 -22.86
N HIS A 209 -6.18 1.06 -23.07
CA HIS A 209 -7.35 1.16 -23.93
C HIS A 209 -7.23 2.42 -24.79
N GLU A 210 -7.30 2.26 -26.13
CA GLU A 210 -7.16 3.36 -27.10
C GLU A 210 -5.93 4.27 -26.88
N GLY A 211 -4.79 3.67 -26.52
CA GLY A 211 -3.53 4.39 -26.27
C GLY A 211 -3.47 5.13 -24.93
N THR A 212 -4.46 4.96 -24.07
CA THR A 212 -4.51 5.52 -22.71
C THR A 212 -4.29 4.41 -21.68
N ILE A 213 -3.42 4.65 -20.70
CA ILE A 213 -3.15 3.75 -19.58
C ILE A 213 -4.11 4.05 -18.43
N TYR A 214 -4.82 3.02 -17.98
CA TYR A 214 -5.71 3.04 -16.82
C TYR A 214 -5.14 2.14 -15.72
N HIS A 215 -4.76 2.71 -14.60
CA HIS A 215 -4.12 1.99 -13.49
C HIS A 215 -5.02 1.93 -12.25
N HIS A 216 -4.67 1.07 -11.32
CA HIS A 216 -5.47 0.70 -10.15
C HIS A 216 -5.58 1.76 -9.05
N ILE A 217 -4.75 2.82 -9.04
CA ILE A 217 -4.83 3.87 -8.04
C ILE A 217 -5.87 4.88 -8.51
N LEU A 218 -7.04 4.85 -7.89
CA LEU A 218 -8.19 5.67 -8.26
C LEU A 218 -8.24 6.95 -7.43
N ASP A 219 -8.61 8.05 -8.08
CA ASP A 219 -8.94 9.30 -7.41
C ASP A 219 -10.33 9.18 -6.79
N THR A 220 -10.42 9.32 -5.48
CA THR A 220 -11.64 9.16 -4.69
C THR A 220 -12.70 10.22 -4.98
N LYS A 221 -12.32 11.35 -5.60
CA LYS A 221 -13.22 12.46 -5.93
C LYS A 221 -13.79 12.37 -7.33
N THR A 222 -13.00 11.85 -8.26
CA THR A 222 -13.41 11.75 -9.68
C THR A 222 -13.82 10.34 -10.06
N GLY A 223 -13.35 9.32 -9.34
CA GLY A 223 -13.57 7.90 -9.63
C GLY A 223 -12.72 7.36 -10.79
N TYR A 224 -11.84 8.16 -11.38
CA TYR A 224 -10.91 7.77 -12.43
C TYR A 224 -9.52 7.45 -11.85
N PRO A 225 -8.65 6.75 -12.60
CA PRO A 225 -7.23 6.65 -12.24
C PRO A 225 -6.60 8.02 -12.02
N VAL A 226 -5.76 8.13 -10.98
CA VAL A 226 -5.11 9.39 -10.60
C VAL A 226 -4.24 9.92 -11.73
N ALA A 227 -4.49 11.13 -12.18
CA ALA A 227 -3.62 11.82 -13.13
C ALA A 227 -2.45 12.48 -12.38
N SER A 228 -1.27 11.89 -12.43
CA SER A 228 -0.09 12.35 -11.71
C SER A 228 1.14 12.47 -12.61
N PRO A 229 2.04 13.44 -12.36
CA PRO A 229 3.38 13.43 -12.93
C PRO A 229 4.28 12.38 -12.29
N LEU A 230 3.88 11.79 -11.15
CA LEU A 230 4.65 10.77 -10.45
C LEU A 230 4.62 9.44 -11.23
N THR A 231 5.76 8.78 -11.28
CA THR A 231 5.89 7.40 -11.76
C THR A 231 5.92 6.41 -10.61
N SER A 232 6.40 6.80 -9.42
CA SER A 232 6.28 6.01 -8.21
C SER A 232 6.49 6.85 -6.95
N VAL A 233 6.04 6.31 -5.83
CA VAL A 233 6.33 6.79 -4.48
C VAL A 233 6.77 5.59 -3.65
N SER A 234 7.93 5.69 -3.00
CA SER A 234 8.42 4.71 -2.04
C SER A 234 8.38 5.31 -0.64
N ILE A 235 7.72 4.64 0.29
CA ILE A 235 7.64 5.01 1.71
C ILE A 235 8.54 4.11 2.53
N ILE A 236 9.28 4.69 3.47
CA ILE A 236 10.19 4.02 4.38
C ILE A 236 9.78 4.35 5.81
N THR A 237 9.53 3.33 6.62
CA THR A 237 9.18 3.46 8.05
C THR A 237 9.48 2.13 8.77
N ASP A 238 9.12 2.02 10.03
CA ASP A 238 9.26 0.79 10.85
C ASP A 238 8.05 -0.16 10.75
N ARG A 239 6.92 0.29 10.16
CA ARG A 239 5.68 -0.48 10.05
C ARG A 239 5.21 -0.58 8.60
N SER A 240 5.20 -1.81 8.07
CA SER A 240 4.77 -2.06 6.68
C SER A 240 3.33 -1.65 6.40
N VAL A 241 2.43 -1.83 7.37
CA VAL A 241 1.03 -1.43 7.24
C VAL A 241 0.87 0.08 7.03
N ILE A 242 1.67 0.88 7.74
CA ILE A 242 1.69 2.35 7.57
C ILE A 242 2.27 2.72 6.22
N ALA A 243 3.39 2.10 5.84
CA ALA A 243 4.03 2.36 4.54
C ALA A 243 3.10 2.01 3.37
N ASP A 244 2.36 0.89 3.44
CA ASP A 244 1.44 0.44 2.37
C ASP A 244 0.32 1.46 2.18
N GLY A 245 -0.39 1.85 3.26
CA GLY A 245 -1.45 2.85 3.20
C GLY A 245 -0.95 4.23 2.76
N LEU A 246 0.18 4.70 3.31
CA LEU A 246 0.74 6.00 2.96
C LEU A 246 1.28 6.04 1.53
N SER A 247 1.84 4.95 0.99
CA SER A 247 2.35 4.96 -0.39
C SER A 247 1.25 5.23 -1.41
N THR A 248 0.06 4.65 -1.21
CA THR A 248 -1.13 4.90 -2.02
C THR A 248 -1.67 6.33 -1.80
N ALA A 249 -1.79 6.75 -0.54
CA ALA A 249 -2.29 8.08 -0.17
C ALA A 249 -1.43 9.19 -0.78
N VAL A 250 -0.11 9.09 -0.62
CA VAL A 250 0.87 10.08 -1.06
C VAL A 250 0.98 10.13 -2.58
N TYR A 251 0.90 8.97 -3.25
CA TYR A 251 0.80 8.94 -4.72
C TYR A 251 -0.44 9.68 -5.22
N ALA A 252 -1.59 9.46 -4.59
CA ALA A 252 -2.85 10.11 -4.94
C ALA A 252 -2.86 11.63 -4.65
N LEU A 253 -2.19 12.07 -3.58
CA LEU A 253 -2.01 13.49 -3.26
C LEU A 253 -1.11 14.22 -4.26
N GLY A 254 -0.21 13.50 -4.92
CA GLY A 254 0.83 14.07 -5.79
C GLY A 254 2.03 14.63 -5.00
N LEU A 255 3.01 15.20 -5.71
CA LEU A 255 4.31 15.55 -5.16
C LEU A 255 4.24 16.55 -3.99
N GLU A 256 3.66 17.72 -4.20
CA GLU A 256 3.71 18.80 -3.22
C GLU A 256 2.99 18.42 -1.91
N LYS A 257 1.72 18.03 -2.02
CA LYS A 257 0.91 17.65 -0.85
C LYS A 257 1.39 16.35 -0.21
N GLY A 258 1.92 15.43 -1.02
CA GLY A 258 2.52 14.19 -0.53
C GLY A 258 3.73 14.45 0.34
N LEU A 259 4.64 15.32 -0.11
CA LEU A 259 5.80 15.75 0.67
C LEU A 259 5.39 16.49 1.95
N GLU A 260 4.44 17.42 1.86
CA GLU A 260 3.90 18.13 3.03
C GLU A 260 3.28 17.18 4.07
N LEU A 261 2.65 16.09 3.63
CA LEU A 261 2.13 15.08 4.53
C LEU A 261 3.26 14.31 5.21
N ILE A 262 4.24 13.83 4.45
CA ILE A 262 5.37 13.07 4.98
C ILE A 262 6.20 13.90 5.96
N ASP A 263 6.49 15.16 5.66
CA ASP A 263 7.27 16.05 6.52
C ASP A 263 6.63 16.31 7.90
N ARG A 264 5.35 15.97 8.08
CA ARG A 264 4.63 16.08 9.36
C ARG A 264 4.60 14.78 10.16
N LEU A 265 5.09 13.67 9.58
CA LEU A 265 5.02 12.34 10.19
C LEU A 265 6.40 11.93 10.71
N ASP A 266 6.51 11.73 12.02
CA ASP A 266 7.74 11.26 12.64
C ASP A 266 8.08 9.83 12.20
N GLY A 267 9.34 9.58 11.82
CA GLY A 267 9.82 8.24 11.47
C GLY A 267 9.35 7.70 10.12
N VAL A 268 8.75 8.55 9.29
CA VAL A 268 8.32 8.22 7.93
C VAL A 268 9.11 9.03 6.91
N GLU A 269 9.75 8.34 5.98
CA GLU A 269 10.49 8.97 4.88
C GLU A 269 9.92 8.54 3.53
N ALA A 270 10.12 9.37 2.51
CA ALA A 270 9.62 9.11 1.17
C ALA A 270 10.58 9.48 0.06
N ILE A 271 10.52 8.71 -1.03
CA ILE A 271 11.21 8.99 -2.30
C ILE A 271 10.16 9.00 -3.40
N PHE A 272 10.13 10.07 -4.17
CA PHE A 272 9.20 10.29 -5.28
C PHE A 272 9.96 10.30 -6.60
N LEU A 273 9.46 9.57 -7.57
CA LEU A 273 9.96 9.58 -8.94
C LEU A 273 8.94 10.24 -9.86
N THR A 274 9.42 11.06 -10.77
CA THR A 274 8.60 11.78 -11.76
C THR A 274 8.89 11.34 -13.19
N LYS A 275 7.96 11.61 -14.11
CA LYS A 275 8.08 11.26 -15.53
C LYS A 275 9.26 11.91 -16.23
N ASP A 276 9.75 13.05 -15.73
CA ASP A 276 10.94 13.74 -16.21
C ASP A 276 12.24 13.26 -15.55
N ARG A 277 12.15 12.10 -14.82
CA ARG A 277 13.27 11.45 -14.13
C ARG A 277 13.90 12.27 -13.01
N SER A 278 13.13 13.20 -12.44
CA SER A 278 13.49 13.88 -11.21
C SER A 278 13.17 13.00 -10.00
N VAL A 279 14.03 13.05 -8.99
CA VAL A 279 13.87 12.37 -7.70
C VAL A 279 13.71 13.42 -6.62
N TYR A 280 12.58 13.40 -5.94
CA TYR A 280 12.35 14.20 -4.75
C TYR A 280 12.33 13.29 -3.53
N ALA A 281 12.78 13.81 -2.39
CA ALA A 281 12.84 13.01 -1.18
C ALA A 281 12.52 13.85 0.06
N SER A 282 12.11 13.19 1.13
CA SER A 282 11.93 13.77 2.45
C SER A 282 13.27 14.09 3.13
N GLU A 283 13.21 14.81 4.25
CA GLU A 283 14.41 15.38 4.91
C GLU A 283 15.40 14.30 5.35
N GLY A 284 14.95 13.20 5.95
CA GLY A 284 15.85 12.14 6.43
C GLY A 284 16.56 11.35 5.33
N ILE A 285 16.08 11.44 4.09
CA ILE A 285 16.82 10.96 2.91
C ILE A 285 17.85 12.00 2.46
N LEU A 286 17.46 13.28 2.44
CA LEU A 286 18.33 14.37 1.94
C LEU A 286 19.49 14.67 2.88
N ASP A 287 19.30 14.55 4.20
CA ASP A 287 20.34 14.77 5.20
C ASP A 287 21.24 13.53 5.45
N GLY A 288 20.85 12.38 4.84
CA GLY A 288 21.63 11.13 4.93
C GLY A 288 21.31 10.29 6.17
N SER A 289 20.28 10.61 6.96
CA SER A 289 19.81 9.77 8.08
C SER A 289 19.39 8.38 7.60
N ILE A 290 18.84 8.31 6.38
CA ILE A 290 18.67 7.07 5.61
C ILE A 290 19.52 7.18 4.34
N ALA A 291 20.50 6.29 4.18
CA ALA A 291 21.38 6.33 3.04
C ALA A 291 20.65 5.91 1.76
N PHE A 292 20.59 6.83 0.81
CA PHE A 292 20.04 6.59 -0.53
C PHE A 292 21.05 7.01 -1.59
N LYS A 293 21.26 6.16 -2.57
CA LYS A 293 22.18 6.44 -3.68
C LYS A 293 21.51 6.16 -5.02
N ILE A 294 21.41 7.17 -5.88
CA ILE A 294 21.02 6.97 -7.29
C ILE A 294 22.11 6.16 -8.01
N THR A 295 21.70 5.16 -8.76
CA THR A 295 22.56 4.29 -9.56
C THR A 295 22.29 4.42 -11.06
N HIS A 296 21.13 4.94 -11.45
CA HIS A 296 20.74 5.16 -12.84
C HIS A 296 21.18 6.57 -13.31
N PRO A 297 21.96 6.71 -14.39
CA PRO A 297 22.59 7.98 -14.77
C PRO A 297 21.63 9.07 -15.25
N GLU A 298 20.40 8.70 -15.62
CA GLU A 298 19.40 9.64 -16.13
C GLU A 298 18.50 10.23 -15.03
N TYR A 299 18.58 9.71 -13.80
CA TYR A 299 17.83 10.25 -12.67
C TYR A 299 18.67 11.23 -11.86
N THR A 300 18.04 12.29 -11.37
CA THR A 300 18.71 13.34 -10.59
C THR A 300 17.89 13.72 -9.36
N ILE A 301 18.56 13.82 -8.20
CA ILE A 301 17.93 14.37 -6.98
C ILE A 301 17.75 15.87 -7.16
N VAL A 302 16.52 16.32 -6.94
CA VAL A 302 16.17 17.75 -6.93
C VAL A 302 16.20 18.23 -5.49
N SER A 303 17.02 19.25 -5.24
CA SER A 303 17.03 19.96 -3.95
C SER A 303 15.73 20.75 -3.80
N ARG A 304 15.14 20.72 -2.61
CA ARG A 304 13.95 21.53 -2.27
C ARG A 304 14.35 23.00 -2.09
#